data_1e14b2ea47662ac5a82a877cb1a09803
#
_entry.id   1e14b2ea47662ac5a82a877cb1a09803
#
_cell.length_a   1.000
_cell.length_b   1.000
_cell.length_c   1.000
_cell.angle_alpha   90.00
_cell.angle_beta   90.00
_cell.angle_gamma   90.00
#
_symmetry.space_group_name_H-M   'P 1'
#
loop_
_entity.id
_entity.type
_entity.pdbx_description
1 polymer ?
#
loop_
_entity_poly.entity_id
_entity_poly.type
_entity_poly.pdbx_seq_one_letter_code
_entity_poly.pdbx_strand_id
1 'polypeptide(L)'
;MELTAIYHRPESEYAYLYKEDQLHIRIRTKKNDIQQVILHYGDPFIFIEDKYEAKKEMTKATSDALFDYWQVTVSVNFARIQYLFELLDTEGQGVYYGDKGCVEYTQENLDADGNGFKLPYIHEIDGCQVPSWVSNTVWYQIFPERFANGNPNLIPDGARAWDAEISPERDDFFGGDLQGIIDHLDYLKGLGITGLYLCPIFEATTNHKYDTTDYFEIDRHFGDKEIFRNLVEEAHKRGIKIMLDAVFNHIGDQSAQWQDVLRNGENSPYKDWFHIQEFPVTEDKLQNPRQLPYHTFAFASYMPKLNTANPEVRDYLLSVATYWIENFDIDAWRLDVANEIDHQFWRDFRKAVLAKKPDLYILGEIWHTSQPWLQGDEFHAVMNYPLSESIKNYFLRQHKKTEQFISEINSQSMYYKQQISEVMFNLLDSHDTERILTTAKGNVQHVKAALAFLYLQKGTPCIYYGTELALKGGPDPDCRRVMPWDRVSEDNDMLDFMKKLIQVRKEVASIIQHGTYKLEEVKPHVLALTWNYEGKEVQAIFNQSSENFVLDRDLVDLASHCQLEDGHQVILPDGFVVYLDSI
;
A
#
# COMPACT_ATOMS: atom_id res chain seq x y z
N MET A 1 -24.49 14.89 -24.33
CA MET A 1 -23.66 15.13 -23.09
C MET A 1 -24.49 14.83 -21.84
N GLU A 2 -23.99 13.98 -20.94
CA GLU A 2 -24.65 13.60 -19.69
C GLU A 2 -24.11 14.45 -18.52
N LEU A 3 -24.78 15.55 -18.22
CA LEU A 3 -24.33 16.55 -17.25
C LEU A 3 -24.19 16.00 -15.82
N THR A 4 -25.03 15.03 -15.43
CA THR A 4 -25.03 14.44 -14.09
C THR A 4 -23.81 13.56 -13.82
N ALA A 5 -23.08 13.15 -14.85
CA ALA A 5 -21.85 12.37 -14.76
C ALA A 5 -20.57 13.23 -14.68
N ILE A 6 -20.68 14.54 -14.96
CA ILE A 6 -19.57 15.48 -14.84
C ILE A 6 -19.35 15.76 -13.36
N TYR A 7 -18.10 15.48 -12.90
CA TYR A 7 -17.77 15.64 -11.50
C TYR A 7 -16.33 16.10 -11.29
N HIS A 8 -16.20 17.12 -10.47
CA HIS A 8 -14.95 17.65 -9.95
C HIS A 8 -15.19 18.27 -8.57
N ARG A 9 -14.14 18.38 -7.77
CA ARG A 9 -14.07 19.17 -6.54
C ARG A 9 -12.69 19.81 -6.41
N PRO A 10 -12.59 21.06 -5.91
CA PRO A 10 -11.31 21.77 -5.83
C PRO A 10 -10.47 21.33 -4.62
N GLU A 11 -10.36 20.02 -4.39
CA GLU A 11 -9.65 19.42 -3.27
C GLU A 11 -9.30 17.94 -3.53
N SER A 12 -8.57 17.33 -2.58
CA SER A 12 -8.29 15.90 -2.51
C SER A 12 -7.58 15.38 -3.76
N GLU A 13 -8.01 14.25 -4.32
CA GLU A 13 -7.43 13.65 -5.53
C GLU A 13 -7.82 14.37 -6.82
N TYR A 14 -8.77 15.32 -6.77
CA TYR A 14 -9.23 16.07 -7.95
C TYR A 14 -8.46 17.36 -8.21
N ALA A 15 -7.93 18.00 -7.18
CA ALA A 15 -7.11 19.21 -7.32
C ALA A 15 -6.08 19.27 -6.17
N TYR A 16 -4.80 19.16 -6.49
CA TYR A 16 -3.74 19.09 -5.48
C TYR A 16 -2.38 19.54 -6.01
N LEU A 17 -1.53 20.01 -5.09
CA LEU A 17 -0.13 20.25 -5.35
C LEU A 17 0.59 18.89 -5.50
N TYR A 18 1.21 18.68 -6.66
CA TYR A 18 1.95 17.44 -6.94
C TYR A 18 3.45 17.59 -6.60
N LYS A 19 4.09 18.61 -7.19
CA LYS A 19 5.51 18.95 -6.94
C LYS A 19 5.68 20.46 -7.06
N GLU A 20 6.49 21.05 -6.19
CA GLU A 20 6.82 22.47 -6.21
C GLU A 20 5.60 23.37 -6.52
N ASP A 21 5.54 23.94 -7.75
CA ASP A 21 4.47 24.79 -8.26
C ASP A 21 3.47 24.05 -9.18
N GLN A 22 3.60 22.72 -9.33
CA GLN A 22 2.79 21.92 -10.25
C GLN A 22 1.51 21.42 -9.58
N LEU A 23 0.38 21.85 -10.12
CA LEU A 23 -0.94 21.36 -9.72
C LEU A 23 -1.44 20.30 -10.69
N HIS A 24 -1.94 19.20 -10.15
CA HIS A 24 -2.76 18.27 -10.89
C HIS A 24 -4.23 18.62 -10.70
N ILE A 25 -4.95 18.75 -11.80
CA ILE A 25 -6.39 18.98 -11.82
C ILE A 25 -7.03 17.85 -12.61
N ARG A 26 -8.06 17.20 -12.03
CA ARG A 26 -8.80 16.07 -12.60
C ARG A 26 -10.28 16.39 -12.72
N ILE A 27 -10.93 15.83 -13.73
CA ILE A 27 -12.38 15.83 -13.86
C ILE A 27 -12.84 14.47 -14.37
N ARG A 28 -14.01 14.03 -13.93
CA ARG A 28 -14.66 12.79 -14.36
C ARG A 28 -15.88 13.10 -15.21
N THR A 29 -16.05 12.37 -16.31
CA THR A 29 -17.20 12.46 -17.21
C THR A 29 -17.75 11.07 -17.50
N LYS A 30 -18.97 10.97 -18.08
CA LYS A 30 -19.47 9.69 -18.57
C LYS A 30 -18.54 9.13 -19.65
N LYS A 31 -18.34 7.82 -19.65
CA LYS A 31 -17.51 7.13 -20.62
C LYS A 31 -17.95 7.39 -22.05
N ASN A 32 -17.01 7.79 -22.91
CA ASN A 32 -17.21 8.07 -24.34
C ASN A 32 -18.26 9.16 -24.67
N ASP A 33 -18.55 10.06 -23.73
CA ASP A 33 -19.56 11.12 -23.91
C ASP A 33 -18.93 12.48 -24.27
N ILE A 34 -17.71 12.73 -23.77
CA ILE A 34 -16.97 13.96 -24.01
C ILE A 34 -15.78 13.66 -24.93
N GLN A 35 -15.62 14.50 -25.97
CA GLN A 35 -14.52 14.40 -26.90
C GLN A 35 -13.31 15.20 -26.44
N GLN A 36 -13.52 16.38 -25.85
CA GLN A 36 -12.47 17.30 -25.45
C GLN A 36 -12.80 17.99 -24.13
N VAL A 37 -11.82 18.12 -23.26
CA VAL A 37 -11.88 18.91 -22.04
C VAL A 37 -10.74 19.91 -22.06
N ILE A 38 -11.03 21.20 -21.85
CA ILE A 38 -10.07 22.29 -21.79
C ILE A 38 -10.19 22.95 -20.43
N LEU A 39 -9.08 23.07 -19.69
CA LEU A 39 -9.00 23.86 -18.47
C LEU A 39 -8.69 25.32 -18.82
N HIS A 40 -9.57 26.25 -18.46
CA HIS A 40 -9.30 27.68 -18.42
C HIS A 40 -8.83 28.03 -17.01
N TYR A 41 -7.68 28.72 -16.87
CA TYR A 41 -7.11 29.01 -15.56
C TYR A 41 -6.30 30.31 -15.51
N GLY A 42 -6.15 30.88 -14.32
CA GLY A 42 -5.37 32.07 -14.07
C GLY A 42 -5.37 32.48 -12.61
N ASP A 43 -4.70 33.59 -12.31
CA ASP A 43 -4.72 34.19 -10.96
C ASP A 43 -6.07 34.87 -10.72
N PRO A 44 -6.77 34.60 -9.58
CA PRO A 44 -8.08 35.17 -9.28
C PRO A 44 -8.09 36.70 -9.12
N PHE A 45 -6.93 37.34 -9.00
CA PHE A 45 -6.79 38.79 -8.80
C PHE A 45 -6.24 39.53 -10.02
N ILE A 46 -5.98 38.85 -11.13
CA ILE A 46 -5.60 39.49 -12.38
C ILE A 46 -6.88 39.82 -13.15
N PHE A 47 -7.15 41.11 -13.28
CA PHE A 47 -8.28 41.67 -14.02
C PHE A 47 -7.80 42.15 -15.39
N ILE A 48 -7.69 41.26 -16.34
CA ILE A 48 -7.43 41.54 -17.75
C ILE A 48 -8.70 41.35 -18.58
N GLU A 49 -8.67 41.77 -19.86
CA GLU A 49 -9.83 41.61 -20.75
C GLU A 49 -10.32 40.16 -20.81
N ASP A 50 -9.39 39.21 -20.80
CA ASP A 50 -9.69 37.78 -20.66
C ASP A 50 -9.53 37.38 -19.20
N LYS A 51 -10.61 36.93 -18.58
CA LYS A 51 -10.65 36.54 -17.15
C LYS A 51 -9.68 35.42 -16.79
N TYR A 52 -9.35 34.55 -17.73
CA TYR A 52 -8.40 33.48 -17.57
C TYR A 52 -7.15 33.76 -18.42
N GLU A 53 -5.97 33.72 -17.79
CA GLU A 53 -4.68 34.02 -18.44
C GLU A 53 -4.26 32.95 -19.45
N ALA A 54 -4.70 31.73 -19.22
CA ALA A 54 -4.31 30.56 -20.01
C ALA A 54 -5.43 29.53 -20.14
N LYS A 55 -5.29 28.71 -21.17
CA LYS A 55 -6.08 27.49 -21.31
C LYS A 55 -5.17 26.33 -21.69
N LYS A 56 -5.52 25.13 -21.22
CA LYS A 56 -4.77 23.92 -21.50
C LYS A 56 -5.70 22.74 -21.72
N GLU A 57 -5.50 22.01 -22.80
CA GLU A 57 -6.23 20.79 -23.08
C GLU A 57 -5.86 19.69 -22.07
N MET A 58 -6.87 18.98 -21.57
CA MET A 58 -6.69 17.87 -20.64
C MET A 58 -6.54 16.56 -21.41
N THR A 59 -5.70 15.67 -20.90
CA THR A 59 -5.56 14.32 -21.43
C THR A 59 -6.49 13.36 -20.73
N LYS A 60 -7.08 12.42 -21.47
CA LYS A 60 -7.81 11.30 -20.89
C LYS A 60 -6.79 10.37 -20.25
N ALA A 61 -6.70 10.41 -18.92
CA ALA A 61 -5.75 9.63 -18.14
C ALA A 61 -6.10 8.14 -18.17
N THR A 62 -7.39 7.82 -18.01
CA THR A 62 -7.89 6.44 -18.06
C THR A 62 -9.42 6.41 -18.16
N SER A 63 -9.98 5.20 -18.33
CA SER A 63 -11.43 4.97 -18.32
C SER A 63 -11.75 3.71 -17.53
N ASP A 64 -12.84 3.75 -16.76
CA ASP A 64 -13.42 2.55 -16.15
C ASP A 64 -14.66 2.08 -16.91
N ALA A 65 -15.55 1.30 -16.29
CA ALA A 65 -16.77 0.81 -16.93
C ALA A 65 -17.77 1.94 -17.22
N LEU A 66 -17.80 2.99 -16.41
CA LEU A 66 -18.82 4.03 -16.42
C LEU A 66 -18.28 5.42 -16.80
N PHE A 67 -17.01 5.70 -16.50
CA PHE A 67 -16.46 7.03 -16.55
C PHE A 67 -15.14 7.12 -17.33
N ASP A 68 -14.92 8.29 -17.93
CA ASP A 68 -13.62 8.77 -18.39
C ASP A 68 -13.05 9.73 -17.35
N TYR A 69 -11.75 9.61 -17.06
CA TYR A 69 -10.99 10.47 -16.16
C TYR A 69 -10.01 11.30 -16.95
N TRP A 70 -10.09 12.62 -16.78
CA TRP A 70 -9.25 13.59 -17.46
C TRP A 70 -8.32 14.25 -16.45
N GLN A 71 -7.09 14.47 -16.84
CA GLN A 71 -6.10 15.12 -15.98
C GLN A 71 -5.26 16.12 -16.77
N VAL A 72 -4.87 17.19 -16.10
CA VAL A 72 -3.90 18.17 -16.59
C VAL A 72 -2.97 18.57 -15.43
N THR A 73 -1.72 18.92 -15.79
CA THR A 73 -0.77 19.54 -14.85
C THR A 73 -0.61 21.00 -15.28
N VAL A 74 -0.78 21.94 -14.35
CA VAL A 74 -0.56 23.37 -14.55
C VAL A 74 0.36 23.93 -13.48
N SER A 75 1.13 24.97 -13.82
CA SER A 75 1.97 25.71 -12.87
C SER A 75 1.32 27.04 -12.50
N VAL A 76 1.52 27.48 -11.27
CA VAL A 76 0.95 28.73 -10.74
C VAL A 76 2.03 29.60 -10.09
N ASN A 77 2.03 30.90 -10.44
CA ASN A 77 3.10 31.82 -10.02
C ASN A 77 2.94 32.34 -8.59
N PHE A 78 1.69 32.39 -8.06
CA PHE A 78 1.37 33.06 -6.78
C PHE A 78 0.74 32.10 -5.77
N ALA A 79 0.95 30.79 -5.89
CA ALA A 79 0.39 29.75 -5.03
C ALA A 79 -1.15 29.85 -4.85
N ARG A 80 -1.84 30.32 -5.89
CA ARG A 80 -3.31 30.42 -5.95
C ARG A 80 -3.76 30.33 -7.40
N ILE A 81 -4.97 29.79 -7.62
CA ILE A 81 -5.53 29.59 -8.96
C ILE A 81 -7.06 29.74 -8.91
N GLN A 82 -7.64 30.32 -9.98
CA GLN A 82 -9.02 30.08 -10.35
C GLN A 82 -9.07 29.34 -11.69
N TYR A 83 -10.07 28.52 -11.89
CA TYR A 83 -10.21 27.73 -13.11
C TYR A 83 -11.64 27.25 -13.32
N LEU A 84 -11.96 26.92 -14.57
CA LEU A 84 -13.16 26.20 -14.94
C LEU A 84 -12.86 25.26 -16.12
N PHE A 85 -13.77 24.34 -16.37
CA PHE A 85 -13.66 23.37 -17.44
C PHE A 85 -14.58 23.75 -18.59
N GLU A 86 -14.05 23.73 -19.81
CA GLU A 86 -14.79 23.73 -21.05
C GLU A 86 -14.88 22.28 -21.52
N LEU A 87 -16.10 21.76 -21.70
CA LEU A 87 -16.33 20.40 -22.17
C LEU A 87 -17.07 20.45 -23.51
N LEU A 88 -16.54 19.71 -24.48
CA LEU A 88 -17.14 19.56 -25.80
C LEU A 88 -17.47 18.08 -26.04
N ASP A 89 -18.70 17.80 -26.44
CA ASP A 89 -19.11 16.45 -26.81
C ASP A 89 -18.75 16.09 -28.27
N THR A 90 -19.10 14.87 -28.68
CA THR A 90 -18.82 14.36 -30.04
C THR A 90 -19.59 15.07 -31.15
N GLU A 91 -20.63 15.85 -30.80
CA GLU A 91 -21.42 16.66 -31.74
C GLU A 91 -20.96 18.12 -31.78
N GLY A 92 -19.92 18.47 -30.97
CA GLY A 92 -19.40 19.83 -30.85
C GLY A 92 -20.27 20.75 -29.99
N GLN A 93 -21.22 20.20 -29.22
CA GLN A 93 -21.95 20.97 -28.23
C GLN A 93 -21.10 21.18 -26.98
N GLY A 94 -21.07 22.42 -26.49
CA GLY A 94 -20.23 22.82 -25.38
C GLY A 94 -21.00 23.13 -24.11
N VAL A 95 -20.30 23.00 -22.98
CA VAL A 95 -20.74 23.45 -21.65
C VAL A 95 -19.53 23.91 -20.86
N TYR A 96 -19.70 24.93 -20.02
CA TYR A 96 -18.73 25.25 -18.97
C TYR A 96 -19.14 24.61 -17.65
N TYR A 97 -18.17 24.06 -16.94
CA TYR A 97 -18.37 23.46 -15.61
C TYR A 97 -17.43 24.11 -14.58
N GLY A 98 -18.02 24.66 -13.55
CA GLY A 98 -17.33 25.40 -12.48
C GLY A 98 -18.02 25.24 -11.14
N ASP A 99 -17.73 26.15 -10.20
CA ASP A 99 -18.21 26.09 -8.82
C ASP A 99 -19.75 26.12 -8.70
N LYS A 100 -20.44 26.75 -9.66
CA LYS A 100 -21.91 26.75 -9.75
C LYS A 100 -22.50 25.57 -10.54
N GLY A 101 -21.66 24.58 -10.91
CA GLY A 101 -22.06 23.46 -11.76
C GLY A 101 -21.93 23.76 -13.26
N CYS A 102 -22.76 23.08 -14.09
CA CYS A 102 -22.76 23.27 -15.53
C CYS A 102 -23.56 24.54 -15.90
N VAL A 103 -22.96 25.38 -16.76
CA VAL A 103 -23.59 26.58 -17.32
C VAL A 103 -23.49 26.56 -18.84
N GLU A 104 -24.36 27.33 -19.52
CA GLU A 104 -24.38 27.41 -20.98
C GLU A 104 -23.02 27.85 -21.56
N TYR A 105 -22.70 27.34 -22.74
CA TYR A 105 -21.46 27.62 -23.47
C TYR A 105 -21.52 29.00 -24.14
N THR A 106 -21.37 30.07 -23.33
CA THR A 106 -21.40 31.46 -23.77
C THR A 106 -20.21 32.23 -23.17
N GLN A 107 -19.76 33.28 -23.87
CA GLN A 107 -18.70 34.14 -23.37
C GLN A 107 -19.10 34.81 -22.05
N GLU A 108 -20.36 35.20 -21.92
CA GLU A 108 -20.91 35.78 -20.67
C GLU A 108 -20.69 34.85 -19.47
N ASN A 109 -20.96 33.55 -19.63
CA ASN A 109 -20.76 32.55 -18.60
C ASN A 109 -19.28 32.24 -18.32
N LEU A 110 -18.43 32.29 -19.35
CA LEU A 110 -16.98 32.17 -19.18
C LEU A 110 -16.44 33.32 -18.33
N ASP A 111 -16.89 34.54 -18.57
CA ASP A 111 -16.42 35.75 -17.91
C ASP A 111 -17.16 36.07 -16.59
N ALA A 112 -18.24 35.35 -16.29
CA ALA A 112 -19.07 35.61 -15.12
C ALA A 112 -18.30 35.37 -13.80
N ASP A 113 -18.44 36.34 -12.87
CA ASP A 113 -17.85 36.22 -11.54
C ASP A 113 -18.45 35.06 -10.75
N GLY A 114 -17.60 34.29 -10.11
CA GLY A 114 -17.99 33.19 -9.25
C GLY A 114 -18.39 31.89 -9.98
N ASN A 115 -18.20 31.80 -11.29
CA ASN A 115 -18.38 30.52 -11.99
C ASN A 115 -17.15 29.59 -11.84
N GLY A 116 -15.94 30.15 -11.72
CA GLY A 116 -14.73 29.34 -11.60
C GLY A 116 -14.53 28.75 -10.21
N PHE A 117 -13.99 27.55 -10.16
CA PHE A 117 -13.41 26.98 -8.94
C PHE A 117 -12.21 27.81 -8.49
N LYS A 118 -11.92 27.82 -7.18
CA LYS A 118 -10.78 28.51 -6.61
C LYS A 118 -10.02 27.63 -5.65
N LEU A 119 -8.69 27.59 -5.82
CA LEU A 119 -7.74 27.20 -4.77
C LEU A 119 -7.05 28.48 -4.31
N PRO A 120 -7.48 29.07 -3.18
CA PRO A 120 -7.11 30.44 -2.82
C PRO A 120 -5.68 30.58 -2.34
N TYR A 121 -5.09 29.49 -1.87
CA TYR A 121 -3.71 29.46 -1.39
C TYR A 121 -3.17 28.02 -1.37
N ILE A 122 -2.01 27.81 -1.98
CA ILE A 122 -1.41 26.48 -2.14
C ILE A 122 0.00 26.53 -1.58
N HIS A 123 0.16 26.00 -0.36
CA HIS A 123 1.44 25.89 0.31
C HIS A 123 2.05 24.51 0.10
N GLU A 124 3.36 24.46 0.07
CA GLU A 124 4.11 23.22 0.08
C GLU A 124 3.79 22.37 1.32
N ILE A 125 3.55 23.01 2.47
CA ILE A 125 3.17 22.32 3.71
C ILE A 125 1.81 21.63 3.63
N ASP A 126 0.90 22.08 2.75
CA ASP A 126 -0.40 21.47 2.50
C ASP A 126 -0.30 20.36 1.43
N GLY A 127 0.86 20.21 0.81
CA GLY A 127 1.15 19.15 -0.13
C GLY A 127 1.39 17.81 0.56
N CYS A 128 1.10 16.70 -0.14
CA CYS A 128 1.44 15.37 0.35
C CYS A 128 2.94 15.11 0.14
N GLN A 129 3.75 15.47 1.12
CA GLN A 129 5.18 15.14 1.10
C GLN A 129 5.36 13.66 1.41
N VAL A 130 6.10 12.96 0.55
CA VAL A 130 6.43 11.53 0.72
C VAL A 130 7.95 11.35 0.68
N PRO A 131 8.52 10.44 1.47
CA PRO A 131 9.97 10.20 1.45
C PRO A 131 10.41 9.66 0.08
N SER A 132 11.41 10.28 -0.53
CA SER A 132 11.86 9.95 -1.90
C SER A 132 12.44 8.54 -2.05
N TRP A 133 12.98 7.98 -0.98
CA TRP A 133 13.55 6.64 -0.99
C TRP A 133 12.51 5.51 -1.11
N VAL A 134 11.26 5.78 -0.71
CA VAL A 134 10.20 4.74 -0.61
C VAL A 134 9.84 4.18 -1.97
N SER A 135 9.66 5.03 -2.99
CA SER A 135 9.21 4.61 -4.33
C SER A 135 10.12 3.57 -5.03
N ASN A 136 11.39 3.50 -4.62
CA ASN A 136 12.37 2.55 -5.13
C ASN A 136 12.57 1.32 -4.22
N THR A 137 11.77 1.19 -3.16
CA THR A 137 11.91 0.11 -2.19
C THR A 137 11.17 -1.14 -2.65
N VAL A 138 11.82 -2.28 -2.50
CA VAL A 138 11.21 -3.61 -2.54
C VAL A 138 11.20 -4.15 -1.13
N TRP A 139 10.00 -4.29 -0.58
CA TRP A 139 9.78 -4.72 0.79
C TRP A 139 9.75 -6.24 0.93
N TYR A 140 10.15 -6.71 2.10
CA TYR A 140 10.04 -8.11 2.51
C TYR A 140 9.45 -8.16 3.92
N GLN A 141 8.26 -8.76 4.06
CA GLN A 141 7.57 -8.89 5.33
C GLN A 141 8.04 -10.15 6.06
N ILE A 142 8.46 -9.98 7.29
CA ILE A 142 8.92 -11.06 8.17
C ILE A 142 7.94 -11.19 9.36
N PHE A 143 7.50 -12.43 9.62
CA PHE A 143 6.94 -12.85 10.89
C PHE A 143 8.07 -13.47 11.72
N PRO A 144 8.66 -12.73 12.69
CA PRO A 144 9.96 -13.08 13.29
C PRO A 144 10.00 -14.48 13.89
N GLU A 145 8.94 -14.90 14.55
CA GLU A 145 8.81 -16.21 15.19
C GLU A 145 8.88 -17.39 14.20
N ARG A 146 8.66 -17.14 12.89
CA ARG A 146 8.58 -18.15 11.84
C ARG A 146 9.62 -18.01 10.74
N PHE A 147 10.56 -17.06 10.87
CA PHE A 147 11.53 -16.78 9.80
C PHE A 147 12.82 -17.59 9.95
N ALA A 148 13.53 -17.43 11.05
CA ALA A 148 14.76 -18.20 11.32
C ALA A 148 15.11 -18.15 12.82
N ASN A 149 15.70 -19.23 13.33
CA ASN A 149 16.30 -19.27 14.67
C ASN A 149 17.81 -19.03 14.56
N GLY A 150 18.33 -18.02 15.24
CA GLY A 150 19.76 -17.72 15.34
C GLY A 150 20.32 -17.98 16.74
N ASN A 151 19.46 -18.05 17.77
CA ASN A 151 19.87 -18.32 19.15
C ASN A 151 19.00 -19.39 19.81
N PRO A 152 19.42 -20.65 19.79
CA PRO A 152 18.64 -21.75 20.36
C PRO A 152 18.27 -21.60 21.84
N ASN A 153 18.97 -20.72 22.59
CA ASN A 153 18.67 -20.49 24.00
C ASN A 153 17.39 -19.63 24.21
N LEU A 154 16.89 -19.00 23.15
CA LEU A 154 15.67 -18.17 23.18
C LEU A 154 14.42 -18.96 22.79
N ILE A 155 14.56 -20.20 22.35
CA ILE A 155 13.43 -21.04 21.94
C ILE A 155 12.50 -21.27 23.14
N PRO A 156 11.20 -20.95 23.03
CA PRO A 156 10.25 -21.21 24.10
C PRO A 156 10.14 -22.70 24.43
N ASP A 157 9.88 -23.00 25.71
CA ASP A 157 9.58 -24.37 26.12
C ASP A 157 8.35 -24.91 25.38
N GLY A 158 8.46 -26.13 24.82
CA GLY A 158 7.38 -26.76 24.08
C GLY A 158 7.26 -26.30 22.63
N ALA A 159 8.22 -25.55 22.10
CA ALA A 159 8.22 -25.16 20.70
C ALA A 159 8.20 -26.38 19.76
N ARG A 160 7.51 -26.22 18.61
CA ARG A 160 7.39 -27.25 17.56
C ARG A 160 8.70 -27.37 16.78
N ALA A 161 8.87 -28.48 16.11
CA ALA A 161 9.98 -28.67 15.18
C ALA A 161 9.91 -27.67 14.01
N TRP A 162 11.08 -27.21 13.54
CA TRP A 162 11.18 -26.32 12.38
C TRP A 162 10.95 -27.10 11.08
N ASP A 163 9.68 -27.24 10.70
CA ASP A 163 9.24 -27.98 9.52
C ASP A 163 8.08 -27.24 8.85
N ALA A 164 8.29 -26.77 7.62
CA ALA A 164 7.33 -25.99 6.85
C ALA A 164 6.09 -26.78 6.39
N GLU A 165 6.12 -28.12 6.51
CA GLU A 165 4.94 -28.96 6.22
C GLU A 165 3.97 -29.00 7.41
N ILE A 166 4.40 -28.58 8.60
CA ILE A 166 3.54 -28.49 9.77
C ILE A 166 2.60 -27.29 9.60
N SER A 167 1.28 -27.55 9.64
CA SER A 167 0.28 -26.48 9.80
C SER A 167 0.26 -26.04 11.27
N PRO A 168 0.62 -24.78 11.55
CA PRO A 168 0.65 -24.30 12.93
C PRO A 168 -0.75 -24.13 13.52
N GLU A 169 -0.88 -24.37 14.82
CA GLU A 169 -2.01 -23.95 15.64
C GLU A 169 -1.77 -22.53 16.18
N ARG A 170 -2.81 -21.89 16.75
CA ARG A 170 -2.75 -20.49 17.19
C ARG A 170 -1.67 -20.23 18.23
N ASP A 171 -1.47 -21.19 19.15
CA ASP A 171 -0.57 -21.04 20.30
C ASP A 171 0.80 -21.70 20.06
N ASP A 172 1.07 -22.21 18.85
CA ASP A 172 2.33 -22.86 18.51
C ASP A 172 3.48 -21.85 18.41
N PHE A 173 4.60 -22.19 19.06
CA PHE A 173 5.88 -21.52 18.88
C PHE A 173 6.84 -22.43 18.09
N PHE A 174 7.75 -21.81 17.32
CA PHE A 174 8.81 -22.48 16.56
C PHE A 174 10.19 -21.90 16.87
N GLY A 175 10.26 -20.73 17.49
CA GLY A 175 11.48 -20.17 18.05
C GLY A 175 12.31 -19.34 17.08
N GLY A 176 11.72 -18.72 16.08
CA GLY A 176 12.41 -17.69 15.29
C GLY A 176 12.75 -16.46 16.14
N ASP A 177 13.84 -15.78 15.81
CA ASP A 177 14.36 -14.65 16.60
C ASP A 177 15.05 -13.58 15.72
N LEU A 178 15.45 -12.46 16.33
CA LEU A 178 16.13 -11.36 15.62
C LEU A 178 17.54 -11.74 15.14
N GLN A 179 18.27 -12.61 15.85
CA GLN A 179 19.55 -13.09 15.41
C GLN A 179 19.41 -13.91 14.11
N GLY A 180 18.35 -14.74 14.00
CA GLY A 180 18.05 -15.48 12.79
C GLY A 180 17.79 -14.55 11.59
N ILE A 181 17.18 -13.38 11.81
CA ILE A 181 17.02 -12.37 10.75
C ILE A 181 18.38 -11.79 10.35
N ILE A 182 19.24 -11.45 11.33
CA ILE A 182 20.59 -10.93 11.06
C ILE A 182 21.38 -11.92 10.21
N ASP A 183 21.36 -13.20 10.56
CA ASP A 183 22.11 -14.26 9.89
C ASP A 183 21.68 -14.45 8.42
N HIS A 184 20.47 -13.99 8.05
CA HIS A 184 19.92 -14.10 6.70
C HIS A 184 19.83 -12.78 5.93
N LEU A 185 20.42 -11.68 6.43
CA LEU A 185 20.43 -10.39 5.73
C LEU A 185 21.13 -10.47 4.35
N ASP A 186 22.16 -11.30 4.21
CA ASP A 186 22.86 -11.48 2.93
C ASP A 186 21.98 -12.24 1.90
N TYR A 187 21.15 -13.19 2.35
CA TYR A 187 20.13 -13.81 1.51
C TYR A 187 19.13 -12.77 1.00
N LEU A 188 18.59 -11.93 1.88
CA LEU A 188 17.64 -10.90 1.53
C LEU A 188 18.22 -9.85 0.58
N LYS A 189 19.48 -9.43 0.83
CA LYS A 189 20.21 -8.55 -0.10
C LYS A 189 20.43 -9.22 -1.46
N GLY A 190 20.80 -10.50 -1.47
CA GLY A 190 20.99 -11.30 -2.68
C GLY A 190 19.70 -11.49 -3.49
N LEU A 191 18.55 -11.56 -2.83
CA LEU A 191 17.23 -11.54 -3.46
C LEU A 191 16.89 -10.15 -4.06
N GLY A 192 17.53 -9.09 -3.58
CA GLY A 192 17.33 -7.72 -4.05
C GLY A 192 16.44 -6.86 -3.17
N ILE A 193 16.15 -7.31 -1.95
CA ILE A 193 15.35 -6.59 -0.95
C ILE A 193 16.07 -5.32 -0.49
N THR A 194 15.31 -4.25 -0.30
CA THR A 194 15.79 -2.95 0.16
C THR A 194 15.01 -2.39 1.35
N GLY A 195 13.98 -3.09 1.80
CA GLY A 195 13.23 -2.77 3.01
C GLY A 195 12.68 -4.01 3.69
N LEU A 196 12.78 -4.08 5.01
CA LEU A 196 12.17 -5.12 5.84
C LEU A 196 11.00 -4.53 6.61
N TYR A 197 9.86 -5.19 6.54
CA TYR A 197 8.74 -4.98 7.43
C TYR A 197 8.69 -6.13 8.43
N LEU A 198 8.91 -5.85 9.70
CA LEU A 198 8.83 -6.80 10.80
C LEU A 198 7.44 -6.73 11.43
N CYS A 199 6.71 -7.85 11.47
CA CYS A 199 5.55 -7.99 12.35
C CYS A 199 5.99 -7.70 13.80
N PRO A 200 5.08 -7.46 14.76
CA PRO A 200 5.43 -6.93 16.07
C PRO A 200 6.56 -7.69 16.76
N ILE A 201 7.46 -6.95 17.41
CA ILE A 201 8.65 -7.49 18.09
C ILE A 201 8.70 -7.16 19.58
N PHE A 202 7.70 -6.43 20.08
CA PHE A 202 7.66 -5.98 21.47
C PHE A 202 7.20 -7.11 22.40
N GLU A 203 7.50 -6.97 23.71
CA GLU A 203 7.14 -7.95 24.73
C GLU A 203 5.63 -8.23 24.70
N ALA A 204 5.27 -9.51 24.58
CA ALA A 204 3.90 -9.98 24.49
C ALA A 204 3.79 -11.45 24.90
N THR A 205 2.58 -11.96 25.08
CA THR A 205 2.36 -13.35 25.50
C THR A 205 2.24 -14.33 24.34
N THR A 206 1.74 -13.88 23.21
CA THR A 206 1.49 -14.72 22.03
C THR A 206 2.70 -14.82 21.10
N ASN A 207 2.67 -15.76 20.15
CA ASN A 207 3.69 -15.89 19.10
C ASN A 207 3.65 -14.72 18.10
N HIS A 208 2.49 -14.10 17.88
CA HIS A 208 2.29 -13.01 16.91
C HIS A 208 2.58 -11.60 17.49
N LYS A 209 2.65 -11.45 18.80
CA LYS A 209 2.97 -10.21 19.54
C LYS A 209 2.00 -9.04 19.34
N TYR A 210 0.83 -9.24 18.73
CA TYR A 210 -0.20 -8.19 18.65
C TYR A 210 -0.88 -7.90 19.99
N ASP A 211 -0.69 -8.73 21.01
CA ASP A 211 -1.06 -8.51 22.41
C ASP A 211 0.08 -7.88 23.20
N THR A 212 0.66 -6.78 22.71
CA THR A 212 1.80 -6.12 23.33
C THR A 212 1.55 -5.81 24.80
N THR A 213 2.51 -6.17 25.66
CA THR A 213 2.45 -5.91 27.12
C THR A 213 3.39 -4.80 27.56
N ASP A 214 4.50 -4.60 26.84
CA ASP A 214 5.44 -3.50 27.01
C ASP A 214 6.00 -3.06 25.66
N TYR A 215 5.68 -1.84 25.24
CA TYR A 215 6.13 -1.28 23.98
C TYR A 215 7.58 -0.81 23.98
N PHE A 216 8.22 -0.70 25.15
CA PHE A 216 9.61 -0.25 25.25
C PHE A 216 10.60 -1.41 25.33
N GLU A 217 10.13 -2.66 25.44
CA GLU A 217 10.98 -3.85 25.51
C GLU A 217 10.82 -4.74 24.28
N ILE A 218 11.92 -5.32 23.83
CA ILE A 218 11.91 -6.41 22.83
C ILE A 218 11.42 -7.68 23.54
N ASP A 219 10.60 -8.47 22.86
CA ASP A 219 10.17 -9.76 23.40
C ASP A 219 11.35 -10.66 23.69
N ARG A 220 11.36 -11.25 24.90
CA ARG A 220 12.45 -12.08 25.41
C ARG A 220 12.79 -13.28 24.53
N HIS A 221 11.85 -13.79 23.73
CA HIS A 221 12.08 -14.89 22.79
C HIS A 221 12.71 -14.41 21.46
N PHE A 222 12.69 -13.12 21.22
CA PHE A 222 13.32 -12.53 20.04
C PHE A 222 14.73 -11.97 20.33
N GLY A 223 15.06 -11.74 21.60
CA GLY A 223 16.33 -11.18 22.03
C GLY A 223 16.17 -9.96 22.91
N ASP A 224 16.95 -8.95 22.66
CA ASP A 224 16.98 -7.71 23.43
C ASP A 224 17.24 -6.49 22.54
N LYS A 225 17.31 -5.31 23.15
CA LYS A 225 17.58 -4.04 22.48
C LYS A 225 18.95 -3.97 21.82
N GLU A 226 19.95 -4.69 22.31
CA GLU A 226 21.29 -4.73 21.73
C GLU A 226 21.27 -5.52 20.41
N ILE A 227 20.64 -6.68 20.39
CA ILE A 227 20.43 -7.48 19.18
C ILE A 227 19.61 -6.69 18.15
N PHE A 228 18.54 -6.01 18.57
CA PHE A 228 17.75 -5.19 17.66
C PHE A 228 18.57 -4.03 17.06
N ARG A 229 19.39 -3.35 17.87
CA ARG A 229 20.32 -2.33 17.37
C ARG A 229 21.25 -2.90 16.30
N ASN A 230 21.84 -4.06 16.58
CA ASN A 230 22.70 -4.76 15.62
C ASN A 230 21.97 -5.10 14.34
N LEU A 231 20.71 -5.57 14.42
CA LEU A 231 19.88 -5.84 13.24
C LEU A 231 19.72 -4.59 12.37
N VAL A 232 19.37 -3.44 12.96
CA VAL A 232 19.19 -2.18 12.23
C VAL A 232 20.51 -1.75 11.58
N GLU A 233 21.61 -1.77 12.32
CA GLU A 233 22.93 -1.38 11.81
C GLU A 233 23.39 -2.28 10.65
N GLU A 234 23.23 -3.60 10.78
CA GLU A 234 23.61 -4.57 9.75
C GLU A 234 22.71 -4.49 8.51
N ALA A 235 21.42 -4.21 8.69
CA ALA A 235 20.47 -3.93 7.60
C ALA A 235 20.88 -2.65 6.85
N HIS A 236 21.14 -1.55 7.56
CA HIS A 236 21.56 -0.28 6.97
C HIS A 236 22.88 -0.38 6.20
N LYS A 237 23.88 -1.13 6.71
CA LYS A 237 25.14 -1.40 5.98
C LYS A 237 24.89 -2.08 4.63
N ARG A 238 23.80 -2.82 4.50
CA ARG A 238 23.39 -3.51 3.27
C ARG A 238 22.44 -2.68 2.40
N GLY A 239 22.08 -1.46 2.83
CA GLY A 239 21.12 -0.59 2.16
C GLY A 239 19.68 -1.05 2.33
N ILE A 240 19.38 -1.76 3.41
CA ILE A 240 18.04 -2.26 3.74
C ILE A 240 17.42 -1.39 4.83
N LYS A 241 16.24 -0.85 4.58
CA LYS A 241 15.45 -0.04 5.51
C LYS A 241 14.65 -0.92 6.47
N ILE A 242 14.36 -0.43 7.67
CA ILE A 242 13.62 -1.17 8.70
C ILE A 242 12.29 -0.48 9.01
N MET A 243 11.21 -1.24 8.87
CA MET A 243 9.83 -0.87 9.28
C MET A 243 9.39 -1.74 10.45
N LEU A 244 8.96 -1.10 11.53
CA LEU A 244 8.33 -1.77 12.66
C LEU A 244 6.81 -1.68 12.60
N ASP A 245 6.15 -2.57 13.32
CA ASP A 245 4.70 -2.64 13.49
C ASP A 245 4.29 -1.97 14.79
N ALA A 246 3.40 -0.97 14.72
CA ALA A 246 2.86 -0.23 15.86
C ALA A 246 1.43 -0.66 16.16
N VAL A 247 1.25 -1.41 17.23
CA VAL A 247 -0.06 -1.90 17.70
C VAL A 247 -0.61 -0.91 18.71
N PHE A 248 -1.25 0.18 18.25
CA PHE A 248 -1.72 1.27 19.11
C PHE A 248 -3.23 1.30 19.32
N ASN A 249 -3.98 0.47 18.59
CA ASN A 249 -5.42 0.34 18.77
C ASN A 249 -5.79 -0.34 20.09
N HIS A 250 -4.97 -1.27 20.56
CA HIS A 250 -5.19 -2.09 21.75
C HIS A 250 -3.85 -2.45 22.39
N ILE A 251 -3.92 -3.00 23.58
CA ILE A 251 -2.76 -3.51 24.33
C ILE A 251 -3.09 -4.93 24.82
N GLY A 252 -2.09 -5.69 25.21
CA GLY A 252 -2.31 -7.04 25.77
C GLY A 252 -2.92 -7.01 27.18
N ASP A 253 -3.72 -8.00 27.51
CA ASP A 253 -4.36 -8.14 28.83
C ASP A 253 -3.34 -8.32 29.98
N GLN A 254 -2.12 -8.75 29.67
CA GLN A 254 -1.04 -8.87 30.65
C GLN A 254 -0.21 -7.58 30.83
N SER A 255 -0.59 -6.48 30.17
CA SER A 255 0.04 -5.18 30.37
C SER A 255 -0.16 -4.66 31.80
N ALA A 256 0.84 -3.93 32.31
CA ALA A 256 0.78 -3.39 33.68
C ALA A 256 -0.45 -2.48 33.89
N GLN A 257 -0.82 -1.71 32.88
CA GLN A 257 -1.95 -0.79 32.90
C GLN A 257 -3.30 -1.53 32.99
N TRP A 258 -3.50 -2.56 32.17
CA TRP A 258 -4.73 -3.34 32.22
C TRP A 258 -4.83 -4.18 33.50
N GLN A 259 -3.74 -4.78 33.93
CA GLN A 259 -3.68 -5.52 35.20
C GLN A 259 -3.98 -4.64 36.42
N ASP A 260 -3.62 -3.35 36.37
CA ASP A 260 -4.01 -2.40 37.42
C ASP A 260 -5.51 -2.13 37.39
N VAL A 261 -6.12 -1.96 36.21
CA VAL A 261 -7.58 -1.81 36.05
C VAL A 261 -8.32 -3.02 36.61
N LEU A 262 -7.88 -4.23 36.34
CA LEU A 262 -8.50 -5.46 36.85
C LEU A 262 -8.46 -5.54 38.36
N ARG A 263 -7.33 -5.12 38.99
CA ARG A 263 -7.16 -5.17 40.45
C ARG A 263 -7.88 -4.05 41.18
N ASN A 264 -7.84 -2.83 40.67
CA ASN A 264 -8.25 -1.61 41.36
C ASN A 264 -9.59 -1.06 40.85
N GLY A 265 -10.13 -1.59 39.75
CA GLY A 265 -11.41 -1.18 39.16
C GLY A 265 -11.51 0.32 38.95
N GLU A 266 -12.57 0.94 39.46
CA GLU A 266 -12.80 2.40 39.36
C GLU A 266 -11.71 3.27 40.03
N ASN A 267 -10.90 2.70 40.91
CA ASN A 267 -9.80 3.39 41.57
C ASN A 267 -8.47 3.33 40.79
N SER A 268 -8.43 2.61 39.68
CA SER A 268 -7.23 2.53 38.84
C SER A 268 -6.91 3.91 38.21
N PRO A 269 -5.65 4.37 38.22
CA PRO A 269 -5.24 5.54 37.47
C PRO A 269 -5.35 5.33 35.95
N TYR A 270 -5.42 4.09 35.48
CA TYR A 270 -5.49 3.74 34.05
C TYR A 270 -6.91 3.47 33.56
N LYS A 271 -7.97 3.64 34.39
CA LYS A 271 -9.34 3.33 33.98
C LYS A 271 -9.79 4.07 32.72
N ASP A 272 -9.37 5.33 32.57
CA ASP A 272 -9.71 6.20 31.43
C ASP A 272 -8.79 5.96 30.20
N TRP A 273 -7.80 5.06 30.31
CA TRP A 273 -6.97 4.63 29.20
C TRP A 273 -7.70 3.68 28.26
N PHE A 274 -8.81 3.11 28.73
CA PHE A 274 -9.59 2.09 28.02
C PHE A 274 -11.05 2.53 27.85
N HIS A 275 -11.74 1.91 26.92
CA HIS A 275 -13.18 2.09 26.73
C HIS A 275 -13.96 1.10 27.59
N ILE A 276 -14.13 1.39 28.88
CA ILE A 276 -14.84 0.56 29.87
C ILE A 276 -16.28 1.05 30.00
N GLN A 277 -17.25 0.13 29.92
CA GLN A 277 -18.68 0.43 29.99
C GLN A 277 -19.23 0.21 31.40
N GLU A 278 -18.69 -0.76 32.13
CA GLU A 278 -19.20 -1.18 33.42
C GLU A 278 -18.09 -1.75 34.31
N PHE A 279 -18.17 -1.51 35.62
CA PHE A 279 -17.31 -2.10 36.63
C PHE A 279 -18.11 -3.03 37.58
N PRO A 280 -17.51 -4.09 38.15
CA PRO A 280 -16.12 -4.49 37.96
C PRO A 280 -15.87 -5.07 36.57
N VAL A 281 -14.70 -4.79 36.03
CA VAL A 281 -14.22 -5.44 34.79
C VAL A 281 -13.90 -6.89 35.12
N THR A 282 -14.54 -7.82 34.43
CA THR A 282 -14.27 -9.26 34.57
C THR A 282 -13.82 -9.83 33.25
N GLU A 283 -12.68 -10.52 33.25
CA GLU A 283 -12.19 -11.31 32.13
C GLU A 283 -12.77 -12.70 32.11
N ASP A 284 -14.09 -12.84 32.14
CA ASP A 284 -14.69 -14.16 32.01
C ASP A 284 -14.55 -14.61 30.54
N LYS A 285 -13.50 -15.39 30.26
CA LYS A 285 -13.22 -15.96 28.92
C LYS A 285 -14.33 -16.89 28.43
N LEU A 286 -15.30 -17.26 29.29
CA LEU A 286 -16.48 -18.03 28.95
C LEU A 286 -17.67 -17.17 28.57
N GLN A 287 -17.61 -15.86 28.80
CA GLN A 287 -18.64 -14.92 28.37
C GLN A 287 -18.64 -14.76 26.84
N ASN A 288 -19.82 -14.51 26.27
CA ASN A 288 -19.93 -14.11 24.87
C ASN A 288 -19.05 -12.86 24.65
N PRO A 289 -18.05 -12.88 23.78
CA PRO A 289 -17.14 -11.75 23.57
C PRO A 289 -17.84 -10.43 23.23
N ARG A 290 -19.06 -10.49 22.68
CA ARG A 290 -19.90 -9.31 22.38
C ARG A 290 -20.55 -8.70 23.63
N GLN A 291 -20.42 -9.30 24.79
CA GLN A 291 -21.01 -8.87 26.06
C GLN A 291 -19.95 -8.47 27.09
N LEU A 292 -18.69 -8.26 26.66
CA LEU A 292 -17.63 -7.76 27.52
C LEU A 292 -17.97 -6.35 28.02
N PRO A 293 -17.66 -6.02 29.28
CA PRO A 293 -17.90 -4.69 29.84
C PRO A 293 -16.90 -3.62 29.36
N TYR A 294 -16.08 -3.94 28.36
CA TYR A 294 -15.09 -3.07 27.75
C TYR A 294 -14.94 -3.36 26.24
N HIS A 295 -14.44 -2.38 25.50
CA HIS A 295 -14.13 -2.55 24.08
C HIS A 295 -12.82 -3.29 23.90
N THR A 296 -12.72 -4.05 22.82
CA THR A 296 -11.54 -4.84 22.44
C THR A 296 -11.23 -4.66 20.97
N PHE A 297 -10.05 -5.09 20.53
CA PHE A 297 -9.84 -5.38 19.11
C PHE A 297 -10.77 -6.54 18.72
N ALA A 298 -11.55 -6.35 17.66
CA ALA A 298 -12.60 -7.29 17.27
C ALA A 298 -13.44 -7.70 18.49
N PHE A 299 -13.36 -8.96 18.91
CA PHE A 299 -14.00 -9.50 20.11
C PHE A 299 -13.00 -10.32 20.94
N ALA A 300 -11.70 -9.97 20.85
CA ALA A 300 -10.63 -10.65 21.57
C ALA A 300 -10.48 -10.07 22.99
N SER A 301 -10.96 -10.81 24.00
CA SER A 301 -10.96 -10.34 25.41
C SER A 301 -9.56 -9.97 25.91
N TYR A 302 -8.51 -10.60 25.37
CA TYR A 302 -7.11 -10.37 25.76
C TYR A 302 -6.46 -9.17 25.04
N MET A 303 -7.24 -8.41 24.27
CA MET A 303 -6.78 -7.21 23.54
C MET A 303 -7.67 -5.99 23.85
N PRO A 304 -7.69 -5.47 25.10
CA PRO A 304 -8.48 -4.30 25.48
C PRO A 304 -8.10 -3.07 24.65
N LYS A 305 -9.12 -2.37 24.12
CA LYS A 305 -8.97 -1.21 23.25
C LYS A 305 -8.51 0.01 24.03
N LEU A 306 -7.44 0.65 23.55
CA LEU A 306 -6.92 1.91 24.08
C LEU A 306 -7.80 3.10 23.67
N ASN A 307 -7.96 4.05 24.56
CA ASN A 307 -8.64 5.31 24.32
C ASN A 307 -7.62 6.38 23.84
N THR A 308 -7.33 6.40 22.55
CA THR A 308 -6.34 7.31 21.95
C THR A 308 -6.76 8.78 22.01
N ALA A 309 -8.03 9.09 22.28
CA ALA A 309 -8.50 10.45 22.55
C ALA A 309 -8.10 10.95 23.96
N ASN A 310 -7.73 10.04 24.87
CA ASN A 310 -7.19 10.41 26.18
C ASN A 310 -5.78 10.99 26.03
N PRO A 311 -5.49 12.20 26.55
CA PRO A 311 -4.17 12.83 26.41
C PRO A 311 -3.01 12.02 26.97
N GLU A 312 -3.21 11.28 28.09
CA GLU A 312 -2.16 10.44 28.69
C GLU A 312 -1.81 9.25 27.79
N VAL A 313 -2.83 8.59 27.21
CA VAL A 313 -2.66 7.48 26.27
C VAL A 313 -1.94 7.98 25.01
N ARG A 314 -2.41 9.11 24.48
CA ARG A 314 -1.79 9.73 23.31
C ARG A 314 -0.31 10.02 23.57
N ASP A 315 0.00 10.74 24.65
CA ASP A 315 1.37 11.14 24.98
C ASP A 315 2.26 9.90 25.24
N TYR A 316 1.73 8.86 25.87
CA TYR A 316 2.42 7.59 26.05
C TYR A 316 2.76 6.93 24.72
N LEU A 317 1.78 6.74 23.82
CA LEU A 317 1.99 6.10 22.52
C LEU A 317 2.91 6.92 21.60
N LEU A 318 2.82 8.25 21.64
CA LEU A 318 3.75 9.13 20.91
C LEU A 318 5.17 9.00 21.45
N SER A 319 5.35 8.83 22.76
CA SER A 319 6.67 8.58 23.36
C SER A 319 7.24 7.23 22.91
N VAL A 320 6.42 6.20 22.77
CA VAL A 320 6.83 4.90 22.18
C VAL A 320 7.30 5.09 20.75
N ALA A 321 6.50 5.75 19.92
CA ALA A 321 6.81 5.92 18.49
C ALA A 321 8.13 6.67 18.29
N THR A 322 8.36 7.73 19.06
CA THR A 322 9.61 8.52 18.97
C THR A 322 10.80 7.81 19.59
N TYR A 323 10.62 7.01 20.64
CA TYR A 323 11.68 6.25 21.29
C TYR A 323 12.44 5.33 20.32
N TRP A 324 11.72 4.55 19.51
CA TRP A 324 12.33 3.62 18.57
C TRP A 324 13.05 4.33 17.41
N ILE A 325 12.56 5.51 17.02
CA ILE A 325 13.25 6.35 16.03
C ILE A 325 14.55 6.91 16.60
N GLU A 326 14.51 7.51 17.78
CA GLU A 326 15.66 8.21 18.38
C GLU A 326 16.76 7.26 18.84
N ASN A 327 16.39 6.08 19.33
CA ASN A 327 17.35 5.15 19.92
C ASN A 327 17.85 4.07 18.95
N PHE A 328 17.11 3.78 17.87
CA PHE A 328 17.42 2.66 16.97
C PHE A 328 17.44 3.05 15.49
N ASP A 329 17.08 4.29 15.15
CA ASP A 329 17.11 4.81 13.77
C ASP A 329 16.27 4.01 12.78
N ILE A 330 15.08 3.52 13.20
CA ILE A 330 14.15 2.86 12.29
C ILE A 330 13.68 3.81 11.19
N ASP A 331 13.29 3.27 10.03
CA ASP A 331 12.99 4.06 8.83
C ASP A 331 11.50 4.20 8.55
N ALA A 332 10.67 3.35 9.15
CA ALA A 332 9.24 3.35 8.91
C ALA A 332 8.44 2.75 10.06
N TRP A 333 7.16 3.16 10.13
CA TRP A 333 6.13 2.55 10.95
C TRP A 333 5.00 2.01 10.08
N ARG A 334 4.63 0.74 10.29
CA ARG A 334 3.33 0.19 9.88
C ARG A 334 2.38 0.29 11.06
N LEU A 335 1.21 0.84 10.85
CA LEU A 335 0.23 1.18 11.87
C LEU A 335 -0.90 0.16 11.82
N ASP A 336 -0.95 -0.72 12.82
CA ASP A 336 -1.94 -1.79 12.94
C ASP A 336 -3.35 -1.23 13.18
N VAL A 337 -4.37 -1.83 12.55
CA VAL A 337 -5.78 -1.45 12.69
C VAL A 337 -6.01 0.07 12.59
N ALA A 338 -5.31 0.73 11.66
CA ALA A 338 -5.22 2.20 11.61
C ALA A 338 -6.58 2.91 11.44
N ASN A 339 -7.56 2.24 10.84
CA ASN A 339 -8.91 2.78 10.63
C ASN A 339 -9.79 2.82 11.89
N GLU A 340 -9.36 2.23 12.99
CA GLU A 340 -10.12 2.23 14.27
C GLU A 340 -9.56 3.23 15.30
N ILE A 341 -8.52 3.97 14.93
CA ILE A 341 -7.92 5.03 15.75
C ILE A 341 -8.35 6.39 15.19
N ASP A 342 -8.55 7.38 16.06
CA ASP A 342 -9.03 8.69 15.68
C ASP A 342 -8.02 9.47 14.83
N HIS A 343 -8.54 10.30 13.91
CA HIS A 343 -7.75 11.10 12.99
C HIS A 343 -6.82 12.11 13.71
N GLN A 344 -7.25 12.63 14.88
CA GLN A 344 -6.42 13.58 15.61
C GLN A 344 -5.17 12.92 16.16
N PHE A 345 -5.28 11.70 16.67
CA PHE A 345 -4.12 10.92 17.10
C PHE A 345 -3.12 10.73 15.94
N TRP A 346 -3.60 10.39 14.74
CA TRP A 346 -2.71 10.19 13.58
C TRP A 346 -2.04 11.47 13.11
N ARG A 347 -2.69 12.62 13.21
CA ARG A 347 -2.07 13.92 12.94
C ARG A 347 -0.98 14.26 13.96
N ASP A 348 -1.25 14.02 15.24
CA ASP A 348 -0.27 14.19 16.31
C ASP A 348 0.91 13.20 16.15
N PHE A 349 0.62 11.95 15.78
CA PHE A 349 1.62 10.93 15.47
C PHE A 349 2.55 11.39 14.36
N ARG A 350 1.98 11.75 13.18
CA ARG A 350 2.78 12.25 12.05
C ARG A 350 3.68 13.40 12.46
N LYS A 351 3.13 14.38 13.15
CA LYS A 351 3.90 15.55 13.62
C LYS A 351 5.05 15.15 14.53
N ALA A 352 4.80 14.25 15.48
CA ALA A 352 5.82 13.80 16.45
C ALA A 352 6.95 13.03 15.78
N VAL A 353 6.62 12.05 14.93
CA VAL A 353 7.62 11.17 14.30
C VAL A 353 8.44 11.89 13.23
N LEU A 354 7.82 12.75 12.40
CA LEU A 354 8.54 13.51 11.38
C LEU A 354 9.40 14.64 11.98
N ALA A 355 9.08 15.13 13.17
CA ALA A 355 9.97 16.04 13.90
C ALA A 355 11.29 15.36 14.33
N LYS A 356 11.28 14.03 14.50
CA LYS A 356 12.47 13.25 14.85
C LYS A 356 13.24 12.75 13.61
N LYS A 357 12.52 12.28 12.60
CA LYS A 357 13.09 11.78 11.34
C LYS A 357 12.21 12.25 10.17
N PRO A 358 12.57 13.36 9.49
CA PRO A 358 11.73 13.97 8.45
C PRO A 358 11.43 13.08 7.24
N ASP A 359 12.28 12.10 6.97
CA ASP A 359 12.13 11.12 5.89
C ASP A 359 11.59 9.76 6.35
N LEU A 360 11.01 9.69 7.56
CA LEU A 360 10.36 8.47 8.05
C LEU A 360 9.12 8.14 7.20
N TYR A 361 8.96 6.88 6.81
CA TYR A 361 7.77 6.43 6.10
C TYR A 361 6.68 5.98 7.07
N ILE A 362 5.43 6.45 6.85
CA ILE A 362 4.25 6.14 7.67
C ILE A 362 3.26 5.38 6.81
N LEU A 363 3.04 4.11 7.15
CA LEU A 363 2.17 3.17 6.44
C LEU A 363 1.00 2.75 7.34
N GLY A 364 -0.23 3.01 6.92
CA GLY A 364 -1.42 2.52 7.64
C GLY A 364 -1.90 1.16 7.14
N GLU A 365 -2.36 0.30 8.05
CA GLU A 365 -3.14 -0.86 7.66
C GLU A 365 -4.61 -0.48 7.56
N ILE A 366 -5.11 -0.43 6.32
CA ILE A 366 -6.53 -0.20 6.01
C ILE A 366 -6.91 -1.08 4.84
N TRP A 367 -7.98 -1.86 4.99
CA TRP A 367 -8.39 -2.89 4.02
C TRP A 367 -9.29 -2.38 2.89
N HIS A 368 -9.75 -1.15 2.98
CA HIS A 368 -10.66 -0.53 2.02
C HIS A 368 -10.05 0.76 1.43
N THR A 369 -10.80 1.48 0.59
CA THR A 369 -10.40 2.79 0.06
C THR A 369 -10.12 3.78 1.19
N SER A 370 -9.00 4.50 1.12
CA SER A 370 -8.37 5.16 2.27
C SER A 370 -8.16 6.65 2.09
N GLN A 371 -8.95 7.32 1.23
CA GLN A 371 -8.81 8.76 0.98
C GLN A 371 -8.78 9.63 2.26
N PRO A 372 -9.61 9.38 3.31
CA PRO A 372 -9.61 10.22 4.51
C PRO A 372 -8.26 10.33 5.21
N TRP A 373 -7.44 9.27 5.19
CA TRP A 373 -6.13 9.20 5.85
C TRP A 373 -4.97 9.66 4.96
N LEU A 374 -5.21 9.88 3.66
CA LEU A 374 -4.19 10.16 2.65
C LEU A 374 -4.27 11.59 2.10
N GLN A 375 -4.68 12.53 2.94
CA GLN A 375 -4.77 13.94 2.54
C GLN A 375 -3.45 14.72 2.68
N GLY A 376 -2.46 14.16 3.38
CA GLY A 376 -1.12 14.74 3.57
C GLY A 376 -0.78 15.02 5.02
N ASP A 377 -1.72 14.89 5.93
CA ASP A 377 -1.61 15.22 7.35
C ASP A 377 -1.57 13.98 8.28
N GLU A 378 -1.75 12.77 7.74
CA GLU A 378 -1.73 11.52 8.50
C GLU A 378 -0.71 10.52 7.91
N PHE A 379 -1.11 9.64 6.99
CA PHE A 379 -0.22 8.62 6.42
C PHE A 379 0.40 9.06 5.09
N HIS A 380 1.55 8.46 4.75
CA HIS A 380 2.11 8.56 3.40
C HIS A 380 1.43 7.58 2.44
N ALA A 381 1.04 6.40 2.94
CA ALA A 381 0.38 5.36 2.17
C ALA A 381 -0.35 4.38 3.09
N VAL A 382 -1.05 3.43 2.48
CA VAL A 382 -1.65 2.28 3.15
C VAL A 382 -1.25 0.98 2.45
N MET A 383 -1.45 -0.15 3.15
CA MET A 383 -1.38 -1.48 2.55
C MET A 383 -2.50 -1.61 1.51
N ASN A 384 -2.12 -1.86 0.24
CA ASN A 384 -3.02 -1.72 -0.91
C ASN A 384 -3.88 -2.98 -1.14
N TYR A 385 -4.69 -3.32 -0.15
CA TYR A 385 -5.59 -4.48 -0.22
C TYR A 385 -6.60 -4.44 -1.38
N PRO A 386 -7.17 -3.28 -1.79
CA PRO A 386 -8.03 -3.23 -2.98
C PRO A 386 -7.34 -3.71 -4.25
N LEU A 387 -6.08 -3.30 -4.49
CA LEU A 387 -5.28 -3.79 -5.62
C LEU A 387 -4.98 -5.29 -5.49
N SER A 388 -4.56 -5.71 -4.29
CA SER A 388 -4.31 -7.11 -3.97
C SER A 388 -5.51 -8.01 -4.34
N GLU A 389 -6.71 -7.61 -3.92
CA GLU A 389 -7.93 -8.40 -4.15
C GLU A 389 -8.32 -8.44 -5.63
N SER A 390 -8.15 -7.33 -6.37
CA SER A 390 -8.40 -7.31 -7.82
C SER A 390 -7.45 -8.25 -8.57
N ILE A 391 -6.15 -8.22 -8.24
CA ILE A 391 -5.13 -9.11 -8.84
C ILE A 391 -5.41 -10.58 -8.50
N LYS A 392 -5.70 -10.89 -7.24
CA LYS A 392 -6.02 -12.27 -6.80
C LYS A 392 -7.26 -12.80 -7.50
N ASN A 393 -8.33 -12.01 -7.64
CA ASN A 393 -9.55 -12.43 -8.31
C ASN A 393 -9.37 -12.67 -9.81
N TYR A 394 -8.49 -11.93 -10.48
CA TYR A 394 -8.22 -12.10 -11.90
C TYR A 394 -7.22 -13.23 -12.18
N PHE A 395 -6.02 -13.17 -11.60
CA PHE A 395 -4.95 -14.12 -11.92
C PHE A 395 -5.02 -15.45 -11.13
N LEU A 396 -5.36 -15.40 -9.82
CA LEU A 396 -5.25 -16.60 -8.97
C LEU A 396 -6.56 -17.39 -8.90
N ARG A 397 -7.69 -16.70 -8.70
CA ARG A 397 -9.02 -17.33 -8.57
C ARG A 397 -9.74 -17.47 -9.91
N GLN A 398 -9.36 -16.66 -10.90
CA GLN A 398 -9.97 -16.59 -12.24
C GLN A 398 -11.49 -16.33 -12.18
N HIS A 399 -11.95 -15.51 -11.25
CA HIS A 399 -13.35 -15.18 -11.05
C HIS A 399 -13.83 -13.96 -11.84
N LYS A 400 -12.91 -13.21 -12.49
CA LYS A 400 -13.20 -11.96 -13.19
C LYS A 400 -12.88 -12.04 -14.67
N LYS A 401 -13.72 -11.37 -15.47
CA LYS A 401 -13.44 -11.12 -16.88
C LYS A 401 -12.36 -10.01 -17.01
N THR A 402 -11.62 -10.04 -18.11
CA THR A 402 -10.56 -9.07 -18.40
C THR A 402 -11.06 -7.63 -18.37
N GLU A 403 -12.22 -7.33 -18.99
CA GLU A 403 -12.82 -5.99 -18.96
C GLU A 403 -13.13 -5.50 -17.55
N GLN A 404 -13.63 -6.37 -16.67
CA GLN A 404 -13.93 -6.02 -15.27
C GLN A 404 -12.65 -5.71 -14.51
N PHE A 405 -11.61 -6.53 -14.71
CA PHE A 405 -10.31 -6.33 -14.11
C PHE A 405 -9.68 -5.00 -14.56
N ILE A 406 -9.66 -4.71 -15.87
CA ILE A 406 -9.17 -3.43 -16.43
C ILE A 406 -9.92 -2.26 -15.80
N SER A 407 -11.25 -2.34 -15.75
CA SER A 407 -12.09 -1.30 -15.17
C SER A 407 -11.74 -1.00 -13.72
N GLU A 408 -11.53 -2.05 -12.90
CA GLU A 408 -11.16 -1.90 -11.48
C GLU A 408 -9.77 -1.28 -11.32
N ILE A 409 -8.77 -1.77 -12.04
CA ILE A 409 -7.40 -1.24 -11.96
C ILE A 409 -7.37 0.23 -12.39
N ASN A 410 -8.06 0.57 -13.49
CA ASN A 410 -8.16 1.93 -13.97
C ASN A 410 -8.85 2.86 -12.96
N SER A 411 -9.97 2.42 -12.38
CA SER A 411 -10.67 3.18 -11.34
C SER A 411 -9.78 3.40 -10.11
N GLN A 412 -9.12 2.34 -9.63
CA GLN A 412 -8.21 2.40 -8.47
C GLN A 412 -7.02 3.35 -8.70
N SER A 413 -6.51 3.47 -9.92
CA SER A 413 -5.43 4.39 -10.27
C SER A 413 -5.79 5.87 -10.05
N MET A 414 -7.10 6.18 -9.98
CA MET A 414 -7.62 7.53 -9.75
C MET A 414 -8.05 7.80 -8.30
N TYR A 415 -7.96 6.82 -7.40
CA TYR A 415 -8.42 6.97 -6.00
C TYR A 415 -7.60 7.94 -5.17
N TYR A 416 -6.32 8.12 -5.51
CA TYR A 416 -5.38 8.88 -4.69
C TYR A 416 -4.63 9.93 -5.50
N LYS A 417 -4.01 10.87 -4.80
CA LYS A 417 -3.02 11.78 -5.37
C LYS A 417 -1.85 10.98 -5.93
N GLN A 418 -1.23 11.43 -7.01
CA GLN A 418 -0.21 10.66 -7.70
C GLN A 418 0.99 10.31 -6.80
N GLN A 419 1.49 11.27 -6.00
CA GLN A 419 2.61 11.02 -5.08
C GLN A 419 2.28 9.99 -4.00
N ILE A 420 1.02 9.84 -3.61
CA ILE A 420 0.56 8.77 -2.73
C ILE A 420 0.60 7.42 -3.46
N SER A 421 0.09 7.38 -4.70
CA SER A 421 0.12 6.15 -5.52
C SER A 421 1.54 5.66 -5.79
N GLU A 422 2.53 6.57 -5.87
CA GLU A 422 3.94 6.25 -6.07
C GLU A 422 4.60 5.53 -4.88
N VAL A 423 4.02 5.62 -3.69
CA VAL A 423 4.54 5.01 -2.45
C VAL A 423 3.57 4.03 -1.78
N MET A 424 2.44 3.69 -2.44
CA MET A 424 1.51 2.69 -1.91
C MET A 424 2.20 1.35 -1.71
N PHE A 425 1.86 0.66 -0.62
CA PHE A 425 2.46 -0.63 -0.27
C PHE A 425 1.66 -1.77 -0.91
N ASN A 426 2.19 -2.32 -1.99
CA ASN A 426 1.53 -3.33 -2.81
C ASN A 426 1.93 -4.74 -2.39
N LEU A 427 0.96 -5.57 -2.04
CA LEU A 427 1.16 -6.95 -1.57
C LEU A 427 0.12 -7.88 -2.19
N LEU A 428 0.38 -9.18 -2.21
CA LEU A 428 -0.61 -10.20 -2.59
C LEU A 428 -0.98 -11.11 -1.43
N ASP A 429 -0.05 -11.39 -0.53
CA ASP A 429 -0.28 -12.12 0.71
C ASP A 429 0.43 -11.45 1.90
N SER A 430 0.04 -11.84 3.10
CA SER A 430 0.57 -11.36 4.36
C SER A 430 0.35 -12.40 5.46
N HIS A 431 0.74 -12.06 6.69
CA HIS A 431 0.47 -12.88 7.87
C HIS A 431 -1.03 -12.97 8.25
N ASP A 432 -1.90 -12.15 7.63
CA ASP A 432 -3.35 -12.12 7.86
C ASP A 432 -4.17 -12.74 6.73
N THR A 433 -3.51 -13.14 5.65
CA THR A 433 -4.20 -13.66 4.47
C THR A 433 -3.66 -15.04 4.07
N GLU A 434 -4.51 -15.80 3.38
CA GLU A 434 -4.07 -17.03 2.72
C GLU A 434 -2.91 -16.76 1.76
N ARG A 435 -1.94 -17.69 1.70
CA ARG A 435 -0.80 -17.62 0.80
C ARG A 435 -1.23 -17.72 -0.66
N ILE A 436 -0.61 -16.93 -1.54
CA ILE A 436 -1.02 -16.84 -2.96
C ILE A 436 -0.95 -18.16 -3.71
N LEU A 437 0.00 -19.05 -3.38
CA LEU A 437 0.05 -20.37 -4.01
C LEU A 437 -1.14 -21.26 -3.61
N THR A 438 -1.62 -21.12 -2.38
CA THR A 438 -2.84 -21.81 -1.92
C THR A 438 -4.06 -21.23 -2.61
N THR A 439 -4.19 -19.89 -2.67
CA THR A 439 -5.24 -19.19 -3.42
C THR A 439 -5.28 -19.61 -4.90
N ALA A 440 -4.10 -19.81 -5.52
CA ALA A 440 -3.94 -20.31 -6.89
C ALA A 440 -4.13 -21.84 -7.02
N LYS A 441 -4.57 -22.53 -5.96
CA LYS A 441 -4.75 -23.99 -5.94
C LYS A 441 -3.50 -24.77 -6.37
N GLY A 442 -2.31 -24.22 -6.09
CA GLY A 442 -1.02 -24.80 -6.43
C GLY A 442 -0.50 -24.49 -7.84
N ASN A 443 -1.21 -23.67 -8.62
CA ASN A 443 -0.74 -23.26 -9.94
C ASN A 443 0.33 -22.15 -9.84
N VAL A 444 1.59 -22.52 -10.01
CA VAL A 444 2.74 -21.61 -9.92
C VAL A 444 2.73 -20.57 -11.07
N GLN A 445 2.20 -20.90 -12.26
CA GLN A 445 2.15 -19.95 -13.38
C GLN A 445 1.21 -18.79 -13.09
N HIS A 446 0.06 -19.05 -12.48
CA HIS A 446 -0.84 -18.01 -11.99
C HIS A 446 -0.17 -17.09 -10.96
N VAL A 447 0.60 -17.68 -10.02
CA VAL A 447 1.36 -16.92 -9.02
C VAL A 447 2.40 -16.02 -9.68
N LYS A 448 3.19 -16.55 -10.63
CA LYS A 448 4.19 -15.77 -11.36
C LYS A 448 3.56 -14.62 -12.15
N ALA A 449 2.45 -14.86 -12.84
CA ALA A 449 1.72 -13.81 -13.57
C ALA A 449 1.18 -12.72 -12.65
N ALA A 450 0.58 -13.10 -11.50
CA ALA A 450 0.08 -12.14 -10.50
C ALA A 450 1.19 -11.27 -9.91
N LEU A 451 2.34 -11.88 -9.57
CA LEU A 451 3.51 -11.17 -9.07
C LEU A 451 4.11 -10.23 -10.13
N ALA A 452 4.25 -10.70 -11.38
CA ALA A 452 4.74 -9.87 -12.48
C ALA A 452 3.83 -8.65 -12.69
N PHE A 453 2.50 -8.83 -12.66
CA PHE A 453 1.56 -7.73 -12.76
C PHE A 453 1.69 -6.74 -11.59
N LEU A 454 1.77 -7.24 -10.34
CA LEU A 454 1.96 -6.41 -9.14
C LEU A 454 3.22 -5.56 -9.22
N TYR A 455 4.35 -6.17 -9.62
CA TYR A 455 5.65 -5.50 -9.67
C TYR A 455 5.73 -4.43 -10.77
N LEU A 456 4.84 -4.47 -11.74
CA LEU A 456 4.70 -3.47 -12.80
C LEU A 456 3.67 -2.38 -12.47
N GLN A 457 3.10 -2.35 -11.27
CA GLN A 457 2.21 -1.28 -10.81
C GLN A 457 2.97 -0.15 -10.10
N LYS A 458 2.39 1.07 -10.07
CA LYS A 458 2.85 2.16 -9.18
C LYS A 458 2.77 1.71 -7.73
N GLY A 459 3.67 2.22 -6.91
CA GLY A 459 3.81 1.84 -5.52
C GLY A 459 5.02 0.95 -5.28
N THR A 460 5.15 0.43 -4.09
CA THR A 460 6.30 -0.38 -3.64
C THR A 460 5.85 -1.80 -3.39
N PRO A 461 6.41 -2.80 -4.10
CA PRO A 461 6.01 -4.19 -3.93
C PRO A 461 6.55 -4.76 -2.62
N CYS A 462 5.77 -5.65 -2.01
CA CYS A 462 6.15 -6.41 -0.83
C CYS A 462 6.02 -7.91 -1.09
N ILE A 463 7.02 -8.66 -0.63
CA ILE A 463 7.01 -10.12 -0.57
C ILE A 463 6.74 -10.53 0.89
N TYR A 464 5.80 -11.39 1.12
CA TYR A 464 5.65 -12.08 2.39
C TYR A 464 6.64 -13.26 2.44
N TYR A 465 7.40 -13.43 3.54
CA TYR A 465 8.46 -14.44 3.63
C TYR A 465 7.99 -15.83 3.15
N GLY A 466 8.83 -16.52 2.42
CA GLY A 466 8.54 -17.85 1.88
C GLY A 466 7.74 -17.88 0.58
N THR A 467 7.16 -16.76 0.14
CA THR A 467 6.45 -16.67 -1.14
C THR A 467 7.42 -16.90 -2.31
N GLU A 468 8.66 -16.45 -2.18
CA GLU A 468 9.75 -16.69 -3.14
C GLU A 468 10.21 -18.16 -3.20
N LEU A 469 9.76 -18.97 -2.25
CA LEU A 469 10.03 -20.42 -2.20
C LEU A 469 8.75 -21.25 -2.43
N ALA A 470 7.70 -20.61 -2.94
CA ALA A 470 6.40 -21.25 -3.20
C ALA A 470 5.78 -21.89 -1.95
N LEU A 471 5.90 -21.23 -0.78
CA LEU A 471 5.30 -21.71 0.47
C LEU A 471 3.78 -21.64 0.39
N LYS A 472 3.12 -22.72 0.82
CA LYS A 472 1.67 -22.84 0.93
C LYS A 472 1.22 -22.51 2.35
N GLY A 473 -0.04 -22.16 2.50
CA GLY A 473 -0.71 -21.97 3.78
C GLY A 473 -2.11 -21.42 3.56
N GLY A 474 -3.09 -21.97 4.25
CA GLY A 474 -4.47 -21.49 4.27
C GLY A 474 -4.63 -20.22 5.12
N PRO A 475 -5.86 -19.91 5.57
CA PRO A 475 -6.10 -18.79 6.48
C PRO A 475 -5.27 -18.88 7.77
N ASP A 476 -5.13 -17.74 8.47
CA ASP A 476 -4.50 -17.68 9.80
C ASP A 476 -5.04 -18.78 10.76
N PRO A 477 -4.16 -19.57 11.39
CA PRO A 477 -2.70 -19.44 11.48
C PRO A 477 -1.89 -20.18 10.40
N ASP A 478 -2.49 -20.92 9.49
CA ASP A 478 -1.79 -21.79 8.53
C ASP A 478 -0.91 -20.99 7.52
N CYS A 479 -1.25 -19.72 7.24
CA CYS A 479 -0.41 -18.82 6.45
C CYS A 479 0.94 -18.47 7.11
N ARG A 480 1.11 -18.77 8.43
CA ARG A 480 2.28 -18.48 9.25
C ARG A 480 3.17 -19.68 9.46
N ARG A 481 3.29 -20.58 8.48
CA ARG A 481 4.24 -21.71 8.52
C ARG A 481 5.67 -21.18 8.55
N VAL A 482 6.59 -21.98 9.08
CA VAL A 482 8.01 -21.59 9.15
C VAL A 482 8.64 -21.49 7.76
N MET A 483 9.66 -20.64 7.64
CA MET A 483 10.44 -20.47 6.41
C MET A 483 11.11 -21.79 6.02
N PRO A 484 10.92 -22.28 4.76
CA PRO A 484 11.49 -23.55 4.29
C PRO A 484 12.93 -23.34 3.79
N TRP A 485 13.87 -23.14 4.70
CA TRP A 485 15.28 -22.85 4.37
C TRP A 485 15.95 -23.96 3.57
N ASP A 486 15.49 -25.19 3.72
CA ASP A 486 15.92 -26.37 2.95
C ASP A 486 15.59 -26.29 1.45
N ARG A 487 14.65 -25.42 1.05
CA ARG A 487 14.28 -25.18 -0.35
C ARG A 487 15.11 -24.08 -1.01
N VAL A 488 15.98 -23.41 -0.27
CA VAL A 488 16.90 -22.40 -0.84
C VAL A 488 18.02 -23.14 -1.56
N SER A 489 17.93 -23.22 -2.87
CA SER A 489 18.92 -23.85 -3.73
C SER A 489 19.04 -23.10 -5.06
N GLU A 490 20.13 -23.35 -5.79
CA GLU A 490 20.35 -22.76 -7.13
C GLU A 490 19.35 -23.29 -8.19
N ASP A 491 18.71 -24.43 -7.92
CA ASP A 491 17.73 -25.05 -8.84
C ASP A 491 16.27 -24.65 -8.51
N ASN A 492 16.04 -23.66 -7.61
CA ASN A 492 14.69 -23.23 -7.25
C ASN A 492 14.13 -22.22 -8.27
N ASP A 493 13.29 -22.71 -9.18
CA ASP A 493 12.66 -21.93 -10.26
C ASP A 493 11.86 -20.71 -9.77
N MET A 494 11.20 -20.79 -8.59
CA MET A 494 10.44 -19.67 -8.07
C MET A 494 11.39 -18.60 -7.48
N LEU A 495 12.46 -18.99 -6.81
CA LEU A 495 13.46 -18.09 -6.26
C LEU A 495 14.19 -17.34 -7.39
N ASP A 496 14.58 -18.04 -8.45
CA ASP A 496 15.23 -17.42 -9.61
C ASP A 496 14.29 -16.48 -10.37
N PHE A 497 13.03 -16.86 -10.49
CA PHE A 497 12.00 -15.98 -11.02
C PHE A 497 11.89 -14.69 -10.20
N MET A 498 11.82 -14.78 -8.86
CA MET A 498 11.70 -13.61 -7.99
C MET A 498 12.93 -12.70 -8.08
N LYS A 499 14.16 -13.24 -8.13
CA LYS A 499 15.37 -12.43 -8.34
C LYS A 499 15.31 -11.64 -9.64
N LYS A 500 14.92 -12.29 -10.73
CA LYS A 500 14.73 -11.64 -12.04
C LYS A 500 13.63 -10.58 -12.01
N LEU A 501 12.49 -10.88 -11.41
CA LEU A 501 11.37 -9.93 -11.30
C LEU A 501 11.76 -8.67 -10.52
N ILE A 502 12.49 -8.82 -9.42
CA ILE A 502 13.01 -7.69 -8.63
C ILE A 502 14.02 -6.89 -9.45
N GLN A 503 14.88 -7.55 -10.22
CA GLN A 503 15.83 -6.86 -11.10
C GLN A 503 15.10 -6.04 -12.15
N VAL A 504 14.14 -6.63 -12.88
CA VAL A 504 13.30 -5.93 -13.87
C VAL A 504 12.60 -4.73 -13.21
N ARG A 505 12.00 -4.90 -12.01
CA ARG A 505 11.37 -3.79 -11.27
C ARG A 505 12.32 -2.62 -11.05
N LYS A 506 13.57 -2.88 -10.69
CA LYS A 506 14.58 -1.83 -10.46
C LYS A 506 14.94 -1.09 -11.75
N GLU A 507 15.07 -1.82 -12.86
CA GLU A 507 15.40 -1.25 -14.16
C GLU A 507 14.27 -0.35 -14.70
N VAL A 508 13.01 -0.71 -14.46
CA VAL A 508 11.84 0.02 -14.96
C VAL A 508 11.25 1.02 -13.95
N ALA A 509 11.83 1.15 -12.75
CA ALA A 509 11.26 1.93 -11.65
C ALA A 509 10.91 3.38 -12.06
N SER A 510 11.83 4.10 -12.75
CA SER A 510 11.58 5.48 -13.18
C SER A 510 10.49 5.56 -14.25
N ILE A 511 10.40 4.56 -15.14
CA ILE A 511 9.38 4.50 -16.19
C ILE A 511 7.99 4.32 -15.57
N ILE A 512 7.87 3.42 -14.59
CA ILE A 512 6.60 3.19 -13.85
C ILE A 512 6.23 4.43 -13.02
N GLN A 513 7.20 5.05 -12.36
CA GLN A 513 6.96 6.20 -11.49
C GLN A 513 6.46 7.43 -12.26
N HIS A 514 7.08 7.74 -13.41
CA HIS A 514 6.85 8.99 -14.14
C HIS A 514 6.08 8.81 -15.45
N GLY A 515 5.95 7.58 -15.92
CA GLY A 515 5.36 7.26 -17.20
C GLY A 515 3.85 7.36 -17.28
N THR A 516 3.37 7.34 -18.51
CA THR A 516 1.96 7.17 -18.83
C THR A 516 1.62 5.69 -18.87
N TYR A 517 0.47 5.34 -18.33
CA TYR A 517 -0.02 3.98 -18.14
C TYR A 517 -1.14 3.63 -19.09
N LYS A 518 -1.09 2.46 -19.69
CA LYS A 518 -2.18 1.90 -20.48
C LYS A 518 -2.38 0.43 -20.14
N LEU A 519 -3.62 0.04 -19.90
CA LEU A 519 -4.03 -1.34 -19.67
C LEU A 519 -5.18 -1.65 -20.64
N GLU A 520 -5.02 -2.69 -21.48
CA GLU A 520 -5.99 -3.03 -22.50
C GLU A 520 -6.08 -4.54 -22.75
N GLU A 521 -7.21 -4.99 -23.24
CA GLU A 521 -7.40 -6.34 -23.76
C GLU A 521 -7.10 -6.32 -25.27
N VAL A 522 -5.97 -6.94 -25.66
CA VAL A 522 -5.50 -6.96 -27.06
C VAL A 522 -6.11 -8.10 -27.87
N LYS A 523 -6.52 -9.18 -27.21
CA LYS A 523 -7.38 -10.27 -27.71
C LYS A 523 -8.22 -10.77 -26.54
N PRO A 524 -9.30 -11.51 -26.75
CA PRO A 524 -10.09 -12.08 -25.67
C PRO A 524 -9.21 -12.82 -24.66
N HIS A 525 -9.25 -12.36 -23.40
CA HIS A 525 -8.45 -12.87 -22.27
C HIS A 525 -6.92 -12.71 -22.41
N VAL A 526 -6.44 -11.83 -23.31
CA VAL A 526 -5.03 -11.44 -23.39
C VAL A 526 -4.90 -9.97 -22.99
N LEU A 527 -4.25 -9.75 -21.86
CA LEU A 527 -4.07 -8.44 -21.25
C LEU A 527 -2.71 -7.86 -21.64
N ALA A 528 -2.68 -6.61 -22.11
CA ALA A 528 -1.45 -5.84 -22.31
C ALA A 528 -1.39 -4.68 -21.34
N LEU A 529 -0.24 -4.53 -20.69
CA LEU A 529 0.11 -3.41 -19.83
C LEU A 529 1.28 -2.68 -20.46
N THR A 530 1.18 -1.37 -20.61
CA THR A 530 2.23 -0.53 -21.22
C THR A 530 2.51 0.68 -20.36
N TRP A 531 3.78 0.98 -20.17
CA TRP A 531 4.30 2.22 -19.61
C TRP A 531 5.19 2.93 -20.61
N ASN A 532 5.02 4.25 -20.77
CA ASN A 532 5.86 5.07 -21.65
C ASN A 532 6.42 6.25 -20.89
N TYR A 533 7.74 6.45 -20.95
CA TYR A 533 8.44 7.58 -20.34
C TYR A 533 9.72 7.91 -21.09
N GLU A 534 9.86 9.18 -21.54
CA GLU A 534 11.06 9.71 -22.20
C GLU A 534 11.61 8.84 -23.36
N GLY A 535 10.72 8.33 -24.22
CA GLY A 535 11.11 7.49 -25.36
C GLY A 535 11.53 6.07 -24.98
N LYS A 536 11.20 5.62 -23.77
CA LYS A 536 11.32 4.23 -23.32
C LYS A 536 9.95 3.65 -23.09
N GLU A 537 9.77 2.41 -23.51
CA GLU A 537 8.54 1.66 -23.28
C GLU A 537 8.82 0.40 -22.49
N VAL A 538 7.95 0.09 -21.54
CA VAL A 538 7.85 -1.22 -20.87
C VAL A 538 6.51 -1.81 -21.22
N GLN A 539 6.51 -2.98 -21.81
CA GLN A 539 5.28 -3.70 -22.11
C GLN A 539 5.28 -5.09 -21.45
N ALA A 540 4.13 -5.48 -20.92
CA ALA A 540 3.87 -6.81 -20.44
C ALA A 540 2.61 -7.37 -21.10
N ILE A 541 2.68 -8.61 -21.57
CA ILE A 541 1.55 -9.34 -22.16
C ILE A 541 1.26 -10.57 -21.28
N PHE A 542 0.02 -10.69 -20.81
CA PHE A 542 -0.46 -11.79 -19.98
C PHE A 542 -1.53 -12.57 -20.75
N ASN A 543 -1.28 -13.84 -21.00
CA ASN A 543 -2.22 -14.70 -21.71
C ASN A 543 -3.05 -15.53 -20.74
N GLN A 544 -4.26 -15.05 -20.43
CA GLN A 544 -5.25 -15.76 -19.61
C GLN A 544 -6.28 -16.51 -20.49
N SER A 545 -6.01 -16.65 -21.80
CA SER A 545 -6.85 -17.43 -22.72
C SER A 545 -6.45 -18.91 -22.72
N SER A 546 -7.29 -19.75 -23.33
CA SER A 546 -6.99 -21.18 -23.55
C SER A 546 -6.15 -21.46 -24.80
N GLU A 547 -5.79 -20.43 -25.56
CA GLU A 547 -5.04 -20.53 -26.81
C GLU A 547 -3.67 -19.89 -26.70
N ASN A 548 -2.73 -20.32 -27.53
CA ASN A 548 -1.41 -19.71 -27.64
C ASN A 548 -1.52 -18.28 -28.21
N PHE A 549 -0.77 -17.36 -27.64
CA PHE A 549 -0.62 -16.00 -28.16
C PHE A 549 0.77 -15.83 -28.75
N VAL A 550 0.84 -15.50 -30.05
CA VAL A 550 2.10 -15.29 -30.75
C VAL A 550 2.45 -13.81 -30.73
N LEU A 551 3.65 -13.49 -30.26
CA LEU A 551 4.23 -12.16 -30.28
C LEU A 551 5.37 -12.12 -31.29
N ASP A 552 5.32 -11.16 -32.22
CA ASP A 552 6.38 -10.97 -33.23
C ASP A 552 7.64 -10.36 -32.61
N ARG A 553 8.32 -11.18 -31.80
CA ARG A 553 9.51 -10.79 -31.04
C ARG A 553 10.24 -12.05 -30.56
N ASP A 554 11.58 -12.02 -30.57
CA ASP A 554 12.44 -13.13 -30.15
C ASP A 554 13.10 -12.91 -28.77
N LEU A 555 13.23 -11.65 -28.33
CA LEU A 555 13.87 -11.29 -27.07
C LEU A 555 12.86 -10.68 -26.08
N VAL A 556 12.93 -11.14 -24.84
CA VAL A 556 12.16 -10.62 -23.72
C VAL A 556 13.03 -10.55 -22.46
N ASP A 557 12.75 -9.60 -21.56
CA ASP A 557 13.52 -9.40 -20.34
C ASP A 557 13.10 -10.37 -19.23
N LEU A 558 11.80 -10.71 -19.19
CA LEU A 558 11.23 -11.69 -18.28
C LEU A 558 10.10 -12.45 -18.97
N ALA A 559 10.08 -13.76 -18.81
CA ALA A 559 9.02 -14.60 -19.33
C ALA A 559 8.72 -15.77 -18.40
N SER A 560 7.49 -16.25 -18.45
CA SER A 560 7.06 -17.49 -17.82
C SER A 560 6.03 -18.20 -18.69
N HIS A 561 6.15 -19.53 -18.80
CA HIS A 561 5.30 -20.40 -19.61
C HIS A 561 5.23 -19.93 -21.08
N CYS A 562 6.40 -19.77 -21.68
CA CYS A 562 6.60 -19.32 -23.05
C CYS A 562 7.61 -20.22 -23.77
N GLN A 563 7.55 -20.20 -25.10
CA GLN A 563 8.52 -20.90 -25.96
C GLN A 563 8.85 -20.01 -27.16
N LEU A 564 10.02 -20.24 -27.76
CA LEU A 564 10.44 -19.53 -28.97
C LEU A 564 10.20 -20.47 -30.17
N GLU A 565 9.39 -20.05 -31.14
CA GLU A 565 9.08 -20.78 -32.36
C GLU A 565 9.32 -19.90 -33.59
N ASP A 566 10.15 -20.30 -34.50
CA ASP A 566 10.46 -19.63 -35.78
C ASP A 566 10.80 -18.11 -35.62
N GLY A 567 11.47 -17.74 -34.52
CA GLY A 567 11.84 -16.35 -34.21
C GLY A 567 10.71 -15.52 -33.56
N HIS A 568 9.59 -16.14 -33.19
CA HIS A 568 8.47 -15.52 -32.50
C HIS A 568 8.34 -16.06 -31.08
N GLN A 569 8.04 -15.19 -30.14
CA GLN A 569 7.71 -15.60 -28.78
C GLN A 569 6.26 -16.11 -28.73
N VAL A 570 6.07 -17.36 -28.34
CA VAL A 570 4.76 -17.98 -28.15
C VAL A 570 4.45 -18.03 -26.67
N ILE A 571 3.46 -17.26 -26.24
CA ILE A 571 2.98 -17.22 -24.86
C ILE A 571 1.88 -18.28 -24.72
N LEU A 572 2.15 -19.33 -23.95
CA LEU A 572 1.20 -20.40 -23.67
C LEU A 572 0.07 -19.91 -22.75
N PRO A 573 -1.05 -20.64 -22.60
CA PRO A 573 -2.06 -20.32 -21.58
C PRO A 573 -1.44 -20.15 -20.20
N ASP A 574 -1.90 -19.16 -19.43
CA ASP A 574 -1.37 -18.73 -18.12
C ASP A 574 0.08 -18.19 -18.15
N GLY A 575 0.67 -18.03 -19.33
CA GLY A 575 2.00 -17.47 -19.52
C GLY A 575 2.00 -15.95 -19.64
N PHE A 576 3.20 -15.36 -19.56
CA PHE A 576 3.40 -13.93 -19.80
C PHE A 576 4.82 -13.64 -20.26
N VAL A 577 4.98 -12.45 -20.84
CA VAL A 577 6.28 -11.84 -21.16
C VAL A 577 6.32 -10.39 -20.70
N VAL A 578 7.52 -9.91 -20.35
CA VAL A 578 7.82 -8.49 -20.11
C VAL A 578 9.02 -8.12 -20.96
N TYR A 579 8.98 -6.96 -21.58
CA TYR A 579 10.11 -6.45 -22.36
C TYR A 579 10.22 -4.92 -22.30
N LEU A 580 11.45 -4.44 -22.47
CA LEU A 580 11.80 -3.02 -22.53
C LEU A 580 12.19 -2.66 -23.95
N ASP A 581 11.57 -1.62 -24.48
CA ASP A 581 11.97 -1.01 -25.76
C ASP A 581 12.52 0.39 -25.55
N SER A 582 13.55 0.73 -26.34
CA SER A 582 13.94 2.11 -26.56
C SER A 582 13.32 2.52 -27.90
N ILE A 583 12.36 3.44 -27.86
CA ILE A 583 11.69 3.97 -29.05
C ILE A 583 12.67 4.85 -29.86
#